data_6976bda6daf4e4bac3f0a8c42b2c3b6e
#
_entry.id   6976bda6daf4e4bac3f0a8c42b2c3b6e
#
_cell.length_a   1.000
_cell.length_b   1.000
_cell.length_c   1.000
_cell.angle_alpha   90.00
_cell.angle_beta   90.00
_cell.angle_gamma   90.00
#
_symmetry.space_group_name_H-M   'P 1'
#
loop_
_entity.id
_entity.type
_entity.pdbx_description
1 polymer ?
#
loop_
_entity_poly.entity_id
_entity_poly.type
_entity_poly.pdbx_seq_one_letter_code
_entity_poly.pdbx_strand_id
1 'polypeptide(L)'
;MKISRAAYYNWSTGELSPRTVENERIADLVEDIHEKHPEMGYRRLKDELYRHHNTHVNDKRMLRICRSRQIKSTIKYSNHGCTRQGKNPYYLADNLLNREFKADKPNQKWLTDVTEFKYYVGIEVKKVYLSAILDLYDRRIVSYVIRDTNDNPLVFDTFRAAIAANPDARPLSHSDRGFQYTNRAFHRMLTKAGMTQSMSRVAKCIDNGPMEGFWGILKRERYYGIRFTDRASLIAMIEDFIQYYNTERLQRNLGVLTPMEKHEMYFAA
;
A
#
# COMPACT_ATOMS: atom_id res chain seq x y z
N MET A 1 -43.87 -22.11 -16.50
CA MET A 1 -43.50 -21.51 -15.22
C MET A 1 -44.78 -21.07 -14.51
N LYS A 2 -45.12 -21.58 -13.31
CA LYS A 2 -46.32 -21.13 -12.58
C LYS A 2 -45.91 -19.96 -11.66
N ILE A 3 -46.26 -18.72 -12.03
CA ILE A 3 -46.06 -17.53 -11.22
C ILE A 3 -47.24 -17.42 -10.25
N SER A 4 -46.98 -17.18 -8.96
CA SER A 4 -48.04 -16.99 -7.97
C SER A 4 -48.78 -15.67 -8.23
N ARG A 5 -50.09 -15.60 -7.89
CA ARG A 5 -50.91 -14.38 -8.02
C ARG A 5 -50.26 -13.21 -7.27
N ALA A 6 -49.73 -13.42 -6.07
CA ALA A 6 -49.04 -12.40 -5.30
C ALA A 6 -47.78 -11.85 -6.00
N ALA A 7 -46.99 -12.72 -6.65
CA ALA A 7 -45.81 -12.29 -7.41
C ALA A 7 -46.21 -11.44 -8.65
N TYR A 8 -47.34 -11.81 -9.32
CA TYR A 8 -47.86 -11.04 -10.45
C TYR A 8 -48.36 -9.66 -10.02
N TYR A 9 -49.15 -9.57 -8.95
CA TYR A 9 -49.63 -8.27 -8.45
C TYR A 9 -48.51 -7.38 -7.95
N ASN A 10 -47.56 -7.91 -7.21
CA ASN A 10 -46.36 -7.14 -6.77
C ASN A 10 -45.54 -6.61 -7.94
N TRP A 11 -45.47 -7.37 -9.04
CA TRP A 11 -44.81 -6.91 -10.26
C TRP A 11 -45.68 -5.87 -11.01
N SER A 12 -47.00 -6.04 -11.08
CA SER A 12 -47.90 -5.15 -11.82
C SER A 12 -48.16 -3.79 -11.14
N THR A 13 -48.06 -3.72 -9.79
CA THR A 13 -48.19 -2.47 -9.05
C THR A 13 -47.00 -1.56 -9.20
N GLY A 14 -45.84 -2.10 -9.63
CA GLY A 14 -44.60 -1.34 -9.82
C GLY A 14 -43.96 -0.79 -8.55
N GLU A 15 -44.54 -1.06 -7.37
CA GLU A 15 -43.94 -0.62 -6.09
C GLU A 15 -42.68 -1.42 -5.76
N LEU A 16 -41.57 -0.69 -5.65
CA LEU A 16 -40.30 -1.29 -5.25
C LEU A 16 -40.32 -1.63 -3.76
N SER A 17 -39.84 -2.79 -3.41
CA SER A 17 -39.73 -3.15 -1.99
C SER A 17 -38.76 -2.18 -1.28
N PRO A 18 -38.95 -1.88 0.02
CA PRO A 18 -38.05 -1.02 0.78
C PRO A 18 -36.57 -1.47 0.66
N ARG A 19 -36.35 -2.77 0.56
CA ARG A 19 -35.02 -3.35 0.34
C ARG A 19 -34.46 -3.05 -1.04
N THR A 20 -35.31 -2.99 -2.05
CA THR A 20 -34.89 -2.65 -3.42
C THR A 20 -34.51 -1.18 -3.47
N VAL A 21 -35.33 -0.28 -2.91
CA VAL A 21 -35.03 1.16 -2.82
C VAL A 21 -33.72 1.39 -2.10
N GLU A 22 -33.49 0.71 -0.98
CA GLU A 22 -32.23 0.82 -0.25
C GLU A 22 -31.04 0.29 -1.05
N ASN A 23 -31.20 -0.80 -1.82
CA ASN A 23 -30.15 -1.33 -2.70
C ASN A 23 -29.79 -0.34 -3.81
N GLU A 24 -30.78 0.32 -4.43
CA GLU A 24 -30.53 1.37 -5.44
C GLU A 24 -29.74 2.55 -4.84
N ARG A 25 -30.18 3.07 -3.68
CA ARG A 25 -29.43 4.13 -2.98
C ARG A 25 -27.98 3.73 -2.70
N ILE A 26 -27.75 2.49 -2.26
CA ILE A 26 -26.38 2.00 -2.00
C ILE A 26 -25.62 1.85 -3.33
N ALA A 27 -26.27 1.40 -4.39
CA ALA A 27 -25.67 1.24 -5.70
C ALA A 27 -25.17 2.59 -6.26
N ASP A 28 -25.99 3.64 -6.16
CA ASP A 28 -25.63 4.99 -6.61
C ASP A 28 -24.40 5.52 -5.85
N LEU A 29 -24.39 5.39 -4.51
CA LEU A 29 -23.20 5.77 -3.71
C LEU A 29 -21.94 4.96 -4.09
N VAL A 30 -22.10 3.69 -4.41
CA VAL A 30 -21.00 2.83 -4.83
C VAL A 30 -20.46 3.21 -6.20
N GLU A 31 -21.34 3.62 -7.13
CA GLU A 31 -20.96 4.16 -8.44
C GLU A 31 -20.15 5.44 -8.28
N ASP A 32 -20.63 6.40 -7.50
CA ASP A 32 -19.94 7.67 -7.23
C ASP A 32 -18.51 7.46 -6.64
N ILE A 33 -18.39 6.52 -5.72
CA ILE A 33 -17.08 6.18 -5.12
C ILE A 33 -16.20 5.49 -6.17
N HIS A 34 -16.76 4.58 -6.96
CA HIS A 34 -16.01 3.81 -7.95
C HIS A 34 -15.53 4.64 -9.14
N GLU A 35 -16.27 5.68 -9.53
CA GLU A 35 -15.84 6.64 -10.54
C GLU A 35 -14.56 7.38 -10.13
N LYS A 36 -14.43 7.72 -8.85
CA LYS A 36 -13.25 8.38 -8.28
C LYS A 36 -12.09 7.40 -8.04
N HIS A 37 -12.43 6.16 -7.70
CA HIS A 37 -11.50 5.12 -7.29
C HIS A 37 -11.76 3.78 -8.03
N PRO A 38 -11.53 3.73 -9.35
CA PRO A 38 -11.84 2.56 -10.17
C PRO A 38 -11.01 1.31 -9.81
N GLU A 39 -9.93 1.48 -9.08
CA GLU A 39 -9.12 0.38 -8.55
C GLU A 39 -9.78 -0.33 -7.36
N MET A 40 -10.82 0.24 -6.74
CA MET A 40 -11.47 -0.36 -5.58
C MET A 40 -12.39 -1.52 -5.98
N GLY A 41 -12.19 -2.68 -5.33
CA GLY A 41 -13.12 -3.80 -5.40
C GLY A 41 -14.18 -3.72 -4.29
N TYR A 42 -15.22 -4.56 -4.37
CA TYR A 42 -16.38 -4.53 -3.48
C TYR A 42 -16.05 -4.48 -1.97
N ARG A 43 -14.93 -5.05 -1.54
CA ARG A 43 -14.51 -5.02 -0.13
C ARG A 43 -14.06 -3.64 0.31
N ARG A 44 -13.27 -2.94 -0.50
CA ARG A 44 -12.83 -1.57 -0.22
C ARG A 44 -14.02 -0.60 -0.32
N LEU A 45 -14.85 -0.73 -1.36
CA LEU A 45 -16.08 0.05 -1.50
C LEU A 45 -17.01 -0.10 -0.29
N LYS A 46 -17.11 -1.30 0.30
CA LYS A 46 -17.84 -1.52 1.56
C LYS A 46 -17.20 -0.76 2.73
N ASP A 47 -15.88 -0.75 2.83
CA ASP A 47 -15.16 -0.08 3.91
C ASP A 47 -15.33 1.46 3.81
N GLU A 48 -15.36 2.02 2.58
CA GLU A 48 -15.69 3.42 2.30
C GLU A 48 -17.12 3.76 2.73
N LEU A 49 -18.11 2.93 2.36
CA LEU A 49 -19.51 3.14 2.79
C LEU A 49 -19.65 3.12 4.31
N TYR A 50 -18.93 2.22 4.98
CA TYR A 50 -18.93 2.15 6.43
C TYR A 50 -18.36 3.41 7.08
N ARG A 51 -17.19 3.87 6.61
CA ARG A 51 -16.46 4.99 7.21
C ARG A 51 -17.06 6.36 6.88
N HIS A 52 -17.43 6.58 5.63
CA HIS A 52 -17.80 7.93 5.16
C HIS A 52 -19.30 8.13 4.96
N HIS A 53 -20.08 7.05 4.86
CA HIS A 53 -21.54 7.14 4.63
C HIS A 53 -22.36 6.46 5.73
N ASN A 54 -21.72 6.02 6.84
CA ASN A 54 -22.39 5.32 7.96
C ASN A 54 -23.33 4.20 7.48
N THR A 55 -22.96 3.52 6.40
CA THR A 55 -23.79 2.50 5.75
C THR A 55 -23.21 1.10 5.95
N HIS A 56 -23.92 0.27 6.71
CA HIS A 56 -23.51 -1.09 7.04
C HIS A 56 -24.06 -2.10 6.03
N VAL A 57 -23.18 -2.72 5.24
CA VAL A 57 -23.54 -3.74 4.24
C VAL A 57 -22.69 -4.98 4.45
N ASN A 58 -23.28 -6.18 4.39
CA ASN A 58 -22.47 -7.40 4.41
C ASN A 58 -21.81 -7.68 3.05
N ASP A 59 -20.72 -8.45 3.05
CA ASP A 59 -19.92 -8.74 1.86
C ASP A 59 -20.74 -9.37 0.71
N LYS A 60 -21.68 -10.25 1.04
CA LYS A 60 -22.54 -10.92 0.02
C LYS A 60 -23.50 -9.93 -0.66
N ARG A 61 -24.11 -9.02 0.14
CA ARG A 61 -25.00 -7.97 -0.39
C ARG A 61 -24.21 -6.99 -1.24
N MET A 62 -23.06 -6.53 -0.75
CA MET A 62 -22.17 -5.62 -1.47
C MET A 62 -21.71 -6.21 -2.81
N LEU A 63 -21.26 -7.46 -2.83
CA LEU A 63 -20.85 -8.14 -4.06
C LEU A 63 -22.00 -8.25 -5.07
N ARG A 64 -23.24 -8.48 -4.60
CA ARG A 64 -24.44 -8.54 -5.47
C ARG A 64 -24.74 -7.19 -6.09
N ILE A 65 -24.68 -6.10 -5.31
CA ILE A 65 -24.86 -4.73 -5.79
C ILE A 65 -23.80 -4.37 -6.83
N CYS A 66 -22.53 -4.64 -6.56
CA CYS A 66 -21.46 -4.40 -7.53
C CYS A 66 -21.67 -5.20 -8.84
N ARG A 67 -22.14 -6.44 -8.74
CA ARG A 67 -22.44 -7.27 -9.94
C ARG A 67 -23.61 -6.75 -10.76
N SER A 68 -24.70 -6.28 -10.13
CA SER A 68 -25.86 -5.72 -10.83
C SER A 68 -25.53 -4.42 -11.58
N ARG A 69 -24.58 -3.64 -11.08
CA ARG A 69 -24.09 -2.40 -11.72
C ARG A 69 -22.80 -2.61 -12.54
N GLN A 70 -22.36 -3.86 -12.74
CA GLN A 70 -21.15 -4.23 -13.48
C GLN A 70 -19.85 -3.60 -12.93
N ILE A 71 -19.84 -3.19 -11.66
CA ILE A 71 -18.71 -2.57 -10.99
C ILE A 71 -17.65 -3.65 -10.68
N LYS A 72 -16.44 -3.44 -11.22
CA LYS A 72 -15.28 -4.32 -11.03
C LYS A 72 -14.02 -3.47 -10.89
N SER A 73 -13.15 -3.86 -9.95
CA SER A 73 -11.82 -3.26 -9.85
C SER A 73 -11.05 -3.36 -11.17
N THR A 74 -10.40 -2.28 -11.56
CA THR A 74 -9.53 -2.21 -12.75
C THR A 74 -8.19 -2.93 -12.54
N ILE A 75 -7.85 -3.31 -11.29
CA ILE A 75 -6.61 -4.00 -10.97
C ILE A 75 -6.58 -5.39 -11.61
N LYS A 76 -5.56 -5.62 -12.45
CA LYS A 76 -5.24 -6.95 -12.99
C LYS A 76 -4.16 -7.59 -12.12
N TYR A 77 -4.45 -8.81 -11.63
CA TYR A 77 -3.49 -9.58 -10.86
C TYR A 77 -2.47 -10.23 -11.81
N SER A 78 -1.18 -10.05 -11.53
CA SER A 78 -0.10 -10.79 -12.19
C SER A 78 0.96 -11.15 -11.15
N ASN A 79 1.42 -12.42 -11.17
CA ASN A 79 2.56 -12.87 -10.37
C ASN A 79 3.85 -12.42 -11.05
N HIS A 80 4.68 -11.64 -10.34
CA HIS A 80 6.02 -11.30 -10.75
C HIS A 80 7.03 -11.96 -9.80
N GLY A 81 8.08 -12.57 -10.37
CA GLY A 81 9.08 -13.33 -9.62
C GLY A 81 10.05 -12.46 -8.79
N CYS A 82 10.79 -13.12 -7.92
CA CYS A 82 11.69 -12.53 -6.92
C CYS A 82 12.94 -11.84 -7.48
N THR A 83 13.46 -10.89 -6.71
CA THR A 83 14.70 -10.12 -6.95
C THR A 83 15.96 -11.00 -6.86
N ARG A 84 16.99 -10.64 -7.64
CA ARG A 84 18.31 -11.32 -7.63
C ARG A 84 19.25 -10.67 -6.63
N GLN A 85 20.08 -11.48 -5.98
CA GLN A 85 21.08 -11.07 -4.98
C GLN A 85 22.23 -10.26 -5.58
N GLY A 86 22.69 -9.21 -4.85
CA GLY A 86 23.95 -8.50 -5.15
C GLY A 86 25.18 -9.39 -4.94
N LYS A 87 26.23 -9.17 -5.76
CA LYS A 87 27.51 -9.86 -5.65
C LYS A 87 28.38 -9.17 -4.59
N ASN A 88 28.97 -9.95 -3.66
CA ASN A 88 29.93 -9.55 -2.62
C ASN A 88 29.42 -8.53 -1.58
N PRO A 89 28.70 -8.96 -0.53
CA PRO A 89 28.31 -8.09 0.58
C PRO A 89 29.51 -7.77 1.50
N TYR A 90 29.66 -6.49 1.91
CA TYR A 90 30.71 -6.04 2.84
C TYR A 90 30.33 -6.23 4.31
N TYR A 91 29.05 -6.23 4.64
CA TYR A 91 28.51 -6.44 5.97
C TYR A 91 27.19 -7.22 5.88
N LEU A 92 27.02 -8.20 6.74
CA LEU A 92 25.80 -8.99 6.86
C LEU A 92 25.31 -8.94 8.31
N ALA A 93 24.06 -8.56 8.51
CA ALA A 93 23.36 -8.68 9.78
C ALA A 93 22.50 -9.95 9.81
N ASP A 94 22.25 -10.45 11.01
CA ASP A 94 21.33 -11.56 11.22
C ASP A 94 19.88 -11.17 10.95
N ASN A 95 19.05 -12.18 10.65
CA ASN A 95 17.61 -11.97 10.52
C ASN A 95 16.95 -11.94 11.92
N LEU A 96 16.98 -10.79 12.55
CA LEU A 96 16.37 -10.58 13.87
C LEU A 96 14.86 -10.40 13.78
N LEU A 97 14.33 -9.92 12.64
CA LEU A 97 12.89 -9.75 12.44
C LEU A 97 12.14 -11.08 12.41
N ASN A 98 12.76 -12.12 11.84
CA ASN A 98 12.24 -13.49 11.76
C ASN A 98 10.75 -13.59 11.34
N ARG A 99 10.31 -12.73 10.40
CA ARG A 99 8.92 -12.62 9.90
C ARG A 99 7.91 -12.18 10.96
N GLU A 100 8.34 -11.66 12.08
CA GLU A 100 7.46 -11.08 13.07
C GLU A 100 7.03 -9.67 12.66
N PHE A 101 6.08 -9.60 11.71
CA PHE A 101 5.60 -8.38 11.09
C PHE A 101 4.56 -7.61 11.93
N LYS A 102 4.50 -7.86 13.23
CA LYS A 102 3.72 -7.10 14.20
C LYS A 102 4.65 -6.23 15.03
N ALA A 103 4.17 -5.06 15.38
CA ALA A 103 4.80 -4.14 16.31
C ALA A 103 3.73 -3.62 17.28
N ASP A 104 4.14 -3.32 18.52
CA ASP A 104 3.21 -2.89 19.57
C ASP A 104 3.09 -1.37 19.64
N LYS A 105 4.07 -0.66 19.07
CA LYS A 105 4.11 0.82 19.04
C LYS A 105 4.78 1.34 17.77
N PRO A 106 4.48 2.60 17.39
CA PRO A 106 5.18 3.29 16.31
C PRO A 106 6.69 3.31 16.51
N ASN A 107 7.43 3.27 15.42
CA ASN A 107 8.89 3.36 15.42
C ASN A 107 9.61 2.22 16.17
N GLN A 108 8.94 1.06 16.34
CA GLN A 108 9.55 -0.13 16.93
C GLN A 108 10.26 -1.01 15.88
N LYS A 109 9.68 -1.18 14.72
CA LYS A 109 10.20 -1.98 13.61
C LYS A 109 9.95 -1.28 12.29
N TRP A 110 11.02 -1.00 11.54
CA TRP A 110 10.97 -0.42 10.20
C TRP A 110 11.41 -1.42 9.15
N LEU A 111 10.68 -1.49 8.04
CA LEU A 111 11.10 -2.20 6.84
C LEU A 111 11.53 -1.19 5.78
N THR A 112 12.55 -1.54 5.02
CA THR A 112 13.03 -0.72 3.92
C THR A 112 13.34 -1.56 2.69
N ASP A 113 13.16 -0.96 1.53
CA ASP A 113 13.50 -1.55 0.24
C ASP A 113 13.57 -0.48 -0.84
N VAL A 114 14.10 -0.84 -2.01
CA VAL A 114 14.17 0.02 -3.20
C VAL A 114 13.38 -0.63 -4.33
N THR A 115 12.57 0.18 -5.01
CA THR A 115 11.86 -0.28 -6.21
C THR A 115 12.14 0.61 -7.42
N GLU A 116 12.08 0.02 -8.62
CA GLU A 116 12.29 0.68 -9.90
C GLU A 116 10.95 1.01 -10.57
N PHE A 117 10.89 2.20 -11.18
CA PHE A 117 9.83 2.61 -12.11
C PHE A 117 10.46 3.04 -13.45
N LYS A 118 9.70 2.88 -14.52
CA LYS A 118 10.12 3.27 -15.89
C LYS A 118 9.21 4.34 -16.44
N TYR A 119 9.79 5.26 -17.21
CA TYR A 119 9.07 6.20 -18.04
C TYR A 119 9.73 6.28 -19.42
N TYR A 120 9.05 6.87 -20.39
CA TYR A 120 9.42 6.81 -21.79
C TYR A 120 9.56 8.22 -22.38
N VAL A 121 10.74 8.54 -22.87
CA VAL A 121 10.99 9.78 -23.61
C VAL A 121 11.18 9.40 -25.09
N GLY A 122 10.11 9.54 -25.86
CA GLY A 122 10.09 8.99 -27.23
C GLY A 122 10.26 7.46 -27.21
N ILE A 123 11.36 6.97 -27.79
CA ILE A 123 11.72 5.54 -27.83
C ILE A 123 12.63 5.12 -26.66
N GLU A 124 13.18 6.08 -25.91
CA GLU A 124 14.08 5.79 -24.81
C GLU A 124 13.33 5.39 -23.55
N VAL A 125 13.80 4.33 -22.89
CA VAL A 125 13.31 3.91 -21.57
C VAL A 125 14.21 4.50 -20.49
N LYS A 126 13.67 5.41 -19.71
CA LYS A 126 14.33 6.00 -18.54
C LYS A 126 13.81 5.35 -17.27
N LYS A 127 14.56 5.49 -16.18
CA LYS A 127 14.24 4.88 -14.88
C LYS A 127 14.30 5.91 -13.78
N VAL A 128 13.47 5.70 -12.76
CA VAL A 128 13.63 6.29 -11.44
C VAL A 128 13.56 5.19 -10.39
N TYR A 129 14.22 5.42 -9.28
CA TYR A 129 14.28 4.50 -8.14
C TYR A 129 13.68 5.17 -6.92
N LEU A 130 12.81 4.47 -6.25
CA LEU A 130 12.16 4.90 -5.02
C LEU A 130 12.68 4.03 -3.87
N SER A 131 13.33 4.65 -2.89
CA SER A 131 13.62 4.05 -1.59
C SER A 131 12.58 4.52 -0.59
N ALA A 132 12.05 3.65 0.25
CA ALA A 132 11.11 4.03 1.29
C ALA A 132 11.29 3.20 2.56
N ILE A 133 10.81 3.75 3.67
CA ILE A 133 10.75 3.10 4.98
C ILE A 133 9.29 2.98 5.39
N LEU A 134 8.87 1.76 5.74
CA LEU A 134 7.53 1.42 6.23
C LEU A 134 7.60 1.02 7.70
N ASP A 135 6.78 1.64 8.54
CA ASP A 135 6.59 1.24 9.93
C ASP A 135 5.66 0.01 10.03
N LEU A 136 6.03 -0.97 10.83
CA LEU A 136 5.24 -2.19 10.99
C LEU A 136 4.04 -2.05 11.91
N TYR A 137 3.97 -1.02 12.77
CA TYR A 137 2.86 -0.79 13.67
C TYR A 137 1.64 -0.23 12.95
N ASP A 138 1.84 0.89 12.28
CA ASP A 138 0.76 1.66 11.63
C ASP A 138 0.76 1.54 10.11
N ARG A 139 1.76 0.88 9.53
CA ARG A 139 1.93 0.68 8.07
C ARG A 139 2.16 1.99 7.29
N ARG A 140 2.44 3.11 7.94
CA ARG A 140 2.76 4.36 7.25
C ARG A 140 4.11 4.30 6.56
N ILE A 141 4.25 5.03 5.49
CA ILE A 141 5.56 5.35 4.92
C ILE A 141 6.16 6.49 5.74
N VAL A 142 7.21 6.17 6.48
CA VAL A 142 7.90 7.08 7.41
C VAL A 142 8.69 8.14 6.65
N SER A 143 9.38 7.69 5.61
CA SER A 143 10.15 8.55 4.70
C SER A 143 10.38 7.86 3.37
N TYR A 144 10.68 8.63 2.34
CA TYR A 144 11.07 8.14 1.03
C TYR A 144 11.96 9.14 0.30
N VAL A 145 12.73 8.63 -0.67
CA VAL A 145 13.54 9.44 -1.61
C VAL A 145 13.42 8.84 -3.01
N ILE A 146 13.32 9.72 -4.01
CA ILE A 146 13.28 9.34 -5.43
C ILE A 146 14.53 9.88 -6.14
N ARG A 147 15.25 9.01 -6.84
CA ARG A 147 16.45 9.36 -7.64
C ARG A 147 16.46 8.64 -8.98
N ASP A 148 17.26 9.18 -9.91
CA ASP A 148 17.47 8.57 -11.24
C ASP A 148 18.51 7.42 -11.18
N THR A 149 19.22 7.28 -10.08
CA THR A 149 20.24 6.26 -9.83
C THR A 149 19.91 5.40 -8.61
N ASN A 150 20.17 4.10 -8.73
CA ASN A 150 20.07 3.16 -7.61
C ASN A 150 21.44 3.07 -6.92
N ASP A 151 21.73 4.01 -6.06
CA ASP A 151 23.03 4.18 -5.39
C ASP A 151 22.89 4.23 -3.85
N ASN A 152 24.05 4.31 -3.15
CA ASN A 152 24.07 4.42 -1.70
C ASN A 152 23.37 5.72 -1.19
N PRO A 153 23.57 6.90 -1.80
CA PRO A 153 22.86 8.12 -1.42
C PRO A 153 21.34 7.99 -1.40
N LEU A 154 20.74 7.24 -2.35
CA LEU A 154 19.30 6.99 -2.37
C LEU A 154 18.78 6.46 -1.03
N VAL A 155 19.38 5.40 -0.52
CA VAL A 155 18.99 4.76 0.75
C VAL A 155 19.42 5.58 1.96
N PHE A 156 20.64 6.16 1.93
CA PHE A 156 21.17 6.92 3.05
C PHE A 156 20.35 8.19 3.31
N ASP A 157 19.92 8.89 2.25
CA ASP A 157 19.08 10.08 2.39
C ASP A 157 17.67 9.73 2.88
N THR A 158 17.13 8.56 2.47
CA THR A 158 15.87 8.04 3.01
C THR A 158 15.96 7.86 4.52
N PHE A 159 17.04 7.25 5.03
CA PHE A 159 17.24 7.08 6.46
C PHE A 159 17.54 8.38 7.19
N ARG A 160 18.31 9.31 6.60
CA ARG A 160 18.54 10.64 7.19
C ARG A 160 17.23 11.40 7.38
N ALA A 161 16.34 11.37 6.36
CA ALA A 161 15.03 11.98 6.46
C ALA A 161 14.16 11.33 7.56
N ALA A 162 14.16 9.99 7.65
CA ALA A 162 13.45 9.28 8.69
C ALA A 162 13.94 9.61 10.10
N ILE A 163 15.26 9.66 10.30
CA ILE A 163 15.90 10.01 11.58
C ILE A 163 15.58 11.46 11.97
N ALA A 164 15.64 12.39 11.01
CA ALA A 164 15.32 13.79 11.26
C ALA A 164 13.85 14.01 11.65
N ALA A 165 12.93 13.28 11.01
CA ALA A 165 11.51 13.33 11.33
C ALA A 165 11.14 12.61 12.63
N ASN A 166 11.96 11.67 13.11
CA ASN A 166 11.72 10.85 14.31
C ASN A 166 13.01 10.73 15.14
N PRO A 167 13.48 11.79 15.78
CA PRO A 167 14.82 11.84 16.43
C PRO A 167 14.98 10.85 17.59
N ASP A 168 13.88 10.50 18.25
CA ASP A 168 13.85 9.56 19.37
C ASP A 168 13.62 8.10 18.97
N ALA A 169 13.39 7.85 17.68
CA ALA A 169 13.12 6.49 17.18
C ALA A 169 14.40 5.62 17.22
N ARG A 170 14.27 4.41 17.74
CA ARG A 170 15.34 3.40 17.80
C ARG A 170 14.81 2.05 17.28
N PRO A 171 14.32 2.00 16.02
CA PRO A 171 13.69 0.79 15.48
C PRO A 171 14.68 -0.33 15.24
N LEU A 172 14.15 -1.55 15.20
CA LEU A 172 14.74 -2.65 14.45
C LEU A 172 14.54 -2.35 12.95
N SER A 173 15.61 -2.05 12.24
CA SER A 173 15.58 -1.69 10.81
C SER A 173 15.90 -2.92 9.97
N HIS A 174 14.90 -3.43 9.22
CA HIS A 174 15.02 -4.64 8.41
C HIS A 174 15.01 -4.33 6.92
N SER A 175 15.94 -4.93 6.19
CA SER A 175 16.09 -4.80 4.74
C SER A 175 16.37 -6.15 4.07
N ASP A 176 16.38 -6.16 2.74
CA ASP A 176 17.04 -7.21 1.99
C ASP A 176 18.58 -7.10 2.09
N ARG A 177 19.30 -7.91 1.30
CA ARG A 177 20.78 -7.89 1.21
C ARG A 177 21.28 -7.09 0.00
N GLY A 178 20.58 -6.04 -0.37
CA GLY A 178 21.04 -5.11 -1.41
C GLY A 178 22.37 -4.46 -1.04
N PHE A 179 23.16 -4.06 -2.04
CA PHE A 179 24.51 -3.52 -1.83
C PHE A 179 24.51 -2.25 -0.98
N GLN A 180 23.44 -1.46 -1.00
CA GLN A 180 23.30 -0.26 -0.16
C GLN A 180 23.23 -0.63 1.31
N TYR A 181 22.47 -1.68 1.66
CA TYR A 181 22.25 -2.11 3.04
C TYR A 181 23.43 -2.88 3.63
N THR A 182 24.23 -3.55 2.77
CA THR A 182 25.43 -4.26 3.17
C THR A 182 26.66 -3.35 3.27
N ASN A 183 26.52 -2.04 3.05
CA ASN A 183 27.57 -1.05 3.12
C ASN A 183 27.95 -0.74 4.59
N ARG A 184 29.24 -0.72 4.90
CA ARG A 184 29.74 -0.39 6.26
C ARG A 184 29.37 1.02 6.72
N ALA A 185 29.24 1.99 5.79
CA ALA A 185 28.80 3.35 6.14
C ALA A 185 27.34 3.37 6.53
N PHE A 186 26.49 2.57 5.88
CA PHE A 186 25.10 2.37 6.26
C PHE A 186 24.97 1.78 7.67
N HIS A 187 25.69 0.69 7.94
CA HIS A 187 25.70 0.10 9.29
C HIS A 187 26.13 1.10 10.37
N ARG A 188 27.22 1.86 10.14
CA ARG A 188 27.67 2.89 11.08
C ARG A 188 26.63 4.00 11.30
N MET A 189 25.90 4.40 10.25
CA MET A 189 24.82 5.39 10.35
C MET A 189 23.69 4.90 11.27
N LEU A 190 23.24 3.64 11.08
CA LEU A 190 22.20 3.04 11.93
C LEU A 190 22.67 2.93 13.39
N THR A 191 23.90 2.43 13.61
CA THR A 191 24.46 2.28 14.96
C THR A 191 24.58 3.64 15.68
N LYS A 192 25.02 4.70 14.96
CA LYS A 192 25.09 6.05 15.51
C LYS A 192 23.71 6.59 15.90
N ALA A 193 22.66 6.21 15.17
CA ALA A 193 21.28 6.57 15.47
C ALA A 193 20.64 5.65 16.54
N GLY A 194 21.37 4.68 17.10
CA GLY A 194 20.87 3.74 18.11
C GLY A 194 19.92 2.70 17.54
N MET A 195 19.92 2.46 16.23
CA MET A 195 19.07 1.50 15.53
C MET A 195 19.74 0.13 15.43
N THR A 196 18.96 -0.94 15.47
CA THR A 196 19.43 -2.30 15.26
C THR A 196 19.20 -2.72 13.82
N GLN A 197 20.26 -3.18 13.13
CA GLN A 197 20.14 -3.66 11.76
C GLN A 197 19.73 -5.14 11.72
N SER A 198 18.81 -5.48 10.84
CA SER A 198 18.37 -6.84 10.54
C SER A 198 18.29 -7.03 9.03
N MET A 199 18.60 -8.22 8.52
CA MET A 199 18.59 -8.52 7.10
C MET A 199 17.84 -9.80 6.79
N SER A 200 17.12 -9.81 5.66
CA SER A 200 16.47 -11.01 5.12
C SER A 200 17.47 -12.13 4.88
N ARG A 201 17.00 -13.37 4.98
CA ARG A 201 17.78 -14.54 4.57
C ARG A 201 18.00 -14.57 3.07
N VAL A 202 19.05 -15.26 2.63
CA VAL A 202 19.36 -15.41 1.20
C VAL A 202 18.19 -16.03 0.45
N ALA A 203 17.77 -15.42 -0.65
CA ALA A 203 16.67 -15.87 -1.53
C ALA A 203 15.32 -16.07 -0.80
N LYS A 204 15.07 -15.36 0.29
CA LYS A 204 13.81 -15.38 1.04
C LYS A 204 13.13 -14.00 0.98
N CYS A 205 12.61 -13.64 -0.19
CA CYS A 205 11.87 -12.37 -0.40
C CYS A 205 10.73 -12.19 0.61
N ILE A 206 10.07 -13.27 1.02
CA ILE A 206 8.99 -13.24 2.01
C ILE A 206 9.43 -12.66 3.38
N ASP A 207 10.72 -12.56 3.65
CA ASP A 207 11.23 -11.96 4.89
C ASP A 207 11.04 -10.43 4.92
N ASN A 208 10.74 -9.78 3.76
CA ASN A 208 10.37 -8.36 3.64
C ASN A 208 8.93 -8.17 3.10
N GLY A 209 8.05 -9.14 3.34
CA GLY A 209 6.71 -9.23 2.75
C GLY A 209 5.82 -7.98 2.84
N PRO A 210 5.73 -7.26 3.98
CA PRO A 210 4.93 -6.05 4.06
C PRO A 210 5.41 -4.92 3.14
N MET A 211 6.73 -4.77 2.94
CA MET A 211 7.28 -3.78 2.02
C MET A 211 7.05 -4.15 0.55
N GLU A 212 7.23 -5.44 0.21
CA GLU A 212 6.84 -5.96 -1.11
C GLU A 212 5.34 -5.79 -1.38
N GLY A 213 4.52 -5.97 -0.34
CA GLY A 213 3.07 -5.71 -0.37
C GLY A 213 2.77 -4.26 -0.71
N PHE A 214 3.45 -3.30 -0.11
CA PHE A 214 3.31 -1.87 -0.40
C PHE A 214 3.67 -1.56 -1.85
N TRP A 215 4.82 -2.05 -2.36
CA TRP A 215 5.18 -1.88 -3.78
C TRP A 215 4.13 -2.47 -4.72
N GLY A 216 3.62 -3.64 -4.37
CA GLY A 216 2.56 -4.27 -5.13
C GLY A 216 1.27 -3.44 -5.18
N ILE A 217 0.90 -2.79 -4.07
CA ILE A 217 -0.27 -1.91 -3.99
C ILE A 217 -0.04 -0.67 -4.87
N LEU A 218 1.05 0.08 -4.66
CA LEU A 218 1.38 1.27 -5.44
C LEU A 218 1.38 0.98 -6.94
N LYS A 219 2.12 -0.06 -7.35
CA LYS A 219 2.25 -0.38 -8.78
C LYS A 219 0.93 -0.83 -9.41
N ARG A 220 0.11 -1.59 -8.70
CA ARG A 220 -1.18 -2.06 -9.24
C ARG A 220 -2.25 -0.96 -9.26
N GLU A 221 -2.24 -0.08 -8.28
CA GLU A 221 -3.28 0.96 -8.16
C GLU A 221 -3.01 2.17 -9.04
N ARG A 222 -1.72 2.52 -9.30
CA ARG A 222 -1.38 3.79 -9.96
C ARG A 222 -0.35 3.72 -11.10
N TYR A 223 0.40 2.63 -11.22
CA TYR A 223 1.48 2.57 -12.22
C TYR A 223 1.16 1.63 -13.38
N TYR A 224 0.72 0.39 -13.12
CA TYR A 224 0.50 -0.58 -14.19
C TYR A 224 -0.70 -0.19 -15.07
N GLY A 225 -0.49 -0.29 -16.38
CA GLY A 225 -1.48 0.11 -17.39
C GLY A 225 -1.39 1.57 -17.81
N ILE A 226 -0.54 2.38 -17.17
CA ILE A 226 -0.28 3.78 -17.54
C ILE A 226 1.12 3.86 -18.15
N ARG A 227 1.25 4.60 -19.26
CA ARG A 227 2.53 4.90 -19.89
C ARG A 227 2.94 6.33 -19.53
N PHE A 228 3.87 6.47 -18.62
CA PHE A 228 4.45 7.76 -18.28
C PHE A 228 5.43 8.22 -19.36
N THR A 229 5.27 9.42 -19.88
CA THR A 229 6.08 9.98 -20.96
C THR A 229 7.09 11.02 -20.48
N ASP A 230 7.04 11.41 -19.24
CA ASP A 230 7.97 12.32 -18.60
C ASP A 230 8.26 11.94 -17.14
N ARG A 231 9.37 12.45 -16.62
CA ARG A 231 9.83 12.20 -15.25
C ARG A 231 8.94 12.86 -14.20
N ALA A 232 8.47 14.06 -14.48
CA ALA A 232 7.74 14.86 -13.50
C ALA A 232 6.38 14.24 -13.17
N SER A 233 5.63 13.81 -14.19
CA SER A 233 4.34 13.15 -13.99
C SER A 233 4.48 11.81 -13.24
N LEU A 234 5.56 11.05 -13.51
CA LEU A 234 5.82 9.83 -12.77
C LEU A 234 6.14 10.09 -11.28
N ILE A 235 6.95 11.12 -10.99
CA ILE A 235 7.27 11.50 -9.60
C ILE A 235 6.02 12.00 -8.89
N ALA A 236 5.27 12.90 -9.51
CA ALA A 236 4.01 13.41 -8.94
C ALA A 236 3.05 12.27 -8.58
N MET A 237 2.88 11.29 -9.48
CA MET A 237 2.06 10.11 -9.19
C MET A 237 2.55 9.33 -7.97
N ILE A 238 3.87 9.14 -7.80
CA ILE A 238 4.43 8.42 -6.67
C ILE A 238 4.20 9.21 -5.37
N GLU A 239 4.45 10.52 -5.37
CA GLU A 239 4.29 11.39 -4.20
C GLU A 239 2.83 11.48 -3.78
N ASP A 240 1.91 11.74 -4.73
CA ASP A 240 0.47 11.76 -4.50
C ASP A 240 -0.03 10.43 -3.94
N PHE A 241 0.50 9.31 -4.47
CA PHE A 241 0.11 8.00 -3.96
C PHE A 241 0.58 7.75 -2.54
N ILE A 242 1.80 8.14 -2.17
CA ILE A 242 2.31 7.95 -0.80
C ILE A 242 1.50 8.82 0.17
N GLN A 243 1.16 10.04 -0.22
CA GLN A 243 0.28 10.91 0.57
C GLN A 243 -1.09 10.24 0.77
N TYR A 244 -1.76 9.87 -0.31
CA TYR A 244 -3.05 9.14 -0.28
C TYR A 244 -2.97 7.86 0.57
N TYR A 245 -1.91 7.06 0.41
CA TYR A 245 -1.71 5.82 1.15
C TYR A 245 -1.65 6.06 2.65
N ASN A 246 -0.96 7.10 3.09
CA ASN A 246 -0.79 7.43 4.49
C ASN A 246 -2.06 8.04 5.11
N THR A 247 -2.78 8.92 4.39
CA THR A 247 -3.80 9.79 4.97
C THR A 247 -5.25 9.44 4.61
N GLU A 248 -5.45 8.69 3.53
CA GLU A 248 -6.82 8.44 3.00
C GLU A 248 -7.11 6.96 2.79
N ARG A 249 -6.09 6.17 2.44
CA ARG A 249 -6.30 4.77 2.09
C ARG A 249 -6.58 3.90 3.30
N LEU A 250 -7.85 3.48 3.44
CA LEU A 250 -8.30 2.60 4.53
C LEU A 250 -7.67 1.19 4.43
N GLN A 251 -7.28 0.66 5.58
CA GLN A 251 -6.65 -0.67 5.71
C GLN A 251 -7.38 -1.54 6.74
N ARG A 252 -7.90 -2.69 6.31
CA ARG A 252 -8.61 -3.63 7.19
C ARG A 252 -7.76 -4.20 8.31
N ASN A 253 -6.48 -4.44 8.05
CA ASN A 253 -5.53 -4.90 9.07
C ASN A 253 -5.23 -3.86 10.16
N LEU A 254 -5.61 -2.60 9.94
CA LEU A 254 -5.54 -1.52 10.93
C LEU A 254 -6.91 -1.21 11.57
N GLY A 255 -7.92 -2.06 11.33
CA GLY A 255 -9.28 -1.83 11.84
C GLY A 255 -10.10 -0.84 10.98
N VAL A 256 -9.86 -0.81 9.67
CA VAL A 256 -10.48 0.13 8.71
C VAL A 256 -10.08 1.58 9.03
N LEU A 257 -8.82 1.76 9.42
CA LEU A 257 -8.18 3.06 9.62
C LEU A 257 -7.16 3.32 8.52
N THR A 258 -6.81 4.58 8.32
CA THR A 258 -5.62 4.95 7.56
C THR A 258 -4.36 4.75 8.41
N PRO A 259 -3.17 4.65 7.80
CA PRO A 259 -1.91 4.61 8.53
C PRO A 259 -1.72 5.78 9.50
N MET A 260 -2.05 7.01 9.09
CA MET A 260 -1.91 8.19 9.94
C MET A 260 -2.92 8.20 11.09
N GLU A 261 -4.19 7.86 10.87
CA GLU A 261 -5.16 7.70 11.96
C GLU A 261 -4.66 6.71 13.01
N LYS A 262 -4.12 5.55 12.57
CA LYS A 262 -3.56 4.55 13.48
C LYS A 262 -2.36 5.08 14.25
N HIS A 263 -1.50 5.88 13.60
CA HIS A 263 -0.35 6.54 14.23
C HIS A 263 -0.78 7.53 15.31
N GLU A 264 -1.68 8.43 14.96
CA GLU A 264 -2.16 9.51 15.85
C GLU A 264 -2.91 8.95 17.06
N MET A 265 -3.73 7.92 16.87
CA MET A 265 -4.42 7.24 17.98
C MET A 265 -3.48 6.69 19.05
N TYR A 266 -2.26 6.29 18.69
CA TYR A 266 -1.28 5.81 19.66
C TYR A 266 -0.78 6.93 20.58
N PHE A 267 -0.58 8.12 20.04
CA PHE A 267 -0.08 9.27 20.82
C PHE A 267 -1.19 10.03 21.55
N ALA A 268 -2.46 9.79 21.18
CA ALA A 268 -3.62 10.34 21.86
C ALA A 268 -4.12 9.48 23.04
N ALA A 269 -3.63 8.23 23.16
CA ALA A 269 -3.98 7.29 24.22
C ALA A 269 -3.04 7.39 25.43
#